data_f8635f710915d710776de47f8752d209
#
_entry.id   f8635f710915d710776de47f8752d209
#
_cell.length_a   1.000
_cell.length_b   1.000
_cell.length_c   1.000
_cell.angle_alpha   90.00
_cell.angle_beta   90.00
_cell.angle_gamma   90.00
#
_symmetry.space_group_name_H-M   'P 1'
#
loop_
_entity.id
_entity.type
_entity.pdbx_description
1 polymer ?
#
loop_
_entity_poly.entity_id
_entity_poly.type
_entity_poly.pdbx_seq_one_letter_code
_entity_poly.pdbx_strand_id
1 'polypeptide(L)'
;MYRLIAICFFLLASAATASAQALFPSVWQTQRGALLKVLWVDAAGNFTGVFISSPAGPCPAVPYNVVGSVRGPRVVFQTSRNWTSDCNVTTNWSGRFVGPTTVVARGSATFGGRRVLGTETFQRI
;
A
#
# COMPACT_ATOMS: atom_id res chain seq x y z
N MET A 1 -20.21 31.68 36.29
CA MET A 1 -19.60 30.51 36.97
C MET A 1 -19.91 29.18 36.25
N TYR A 2 -20.31 29.18 35.00
CA TYR A 2 -20.69 27.93 34.30
C TYR A 2 -20.29 27.98 32.82
N ARG A 3 -19.02 28.26 32.52
CA ARG A 3 -18.58 28.38 31.12
C ARG A 3 -17.25 27.71 30.86
N LEU A 4 -17.11 26.46 31.22
CA LEU A 4 -15.83 25.76 31.01
C LEU A 4 -15.98 24.32 30.51
N ILE A 5 -17.00 24.00 29.68
CA ILE A 5 -17.19 22.60 29.25
C ILE A 5 -17.36 22.48 27.72
N ALA A 6 -16.82 23.38 26.93
CA ALA A 6 -17.06 23.30 25.49
C ALA A 6 -15.82 23.20 24.61
N ILE A 7 -14.68 22.77 25.11
CA ILE A 7 -13.44 22.85 24.30
C ILE A 7 -12.77 21.50 24.01
N CYS A 8 -13.32 20.37 24.44
CA CYS A 8 -12.65 19.08 24.26
C CYS A 8 -13.10 18.22 23.09
N PHE A 9 -14.00 18.66 22.23
CA PHE A 9 -14.56 17.80 21.17
C PHE A 9 -13.96 18.00 19.76
N PHE A 10 -13.07 18.94 19.55
CA PHE A 10 -12.54 19.25 18.22
C PHE A 10 -11.22 18.58 17.86
N LEU A 11 -10.60 17.82 18.76
CA LEU A 11 -9.27 17.24 18.54
C LEU A 11 -9.28 15.79 18.02
N LEU A 12 -10.43 15.16 17.88
CA LEU A 12 -10.51 13.75 17.48
C LEU A 12 -10.79 13.52 15.99
N ALA A 13 -11.04 14.57 15.21
CA ALA A 13 -11.41 14.43 13.79
C ALA A 13 -10.20 14.47 12.84
N SER A 14 -9.00 14.82 13.31
CA SER A 14 -7.84 15.03 12.42
C SER A 14 -6.98 13.77 12.19
N ALA A 15 -7.15 12.69 12.97
CA ALA A 15 -6.32 11.50 12.87
C ALA A 15 -6.73 10.56 11.71
N ALA A 16 -8.00 10.58 11.27
CA ALA A 16 -8.50 9.66 10.24
C ALA A 16 -8.17 10.08 8.81
N THR A 17 -7.84 11.36 8.57
CA THR A 17 -7.53 11.89 7.23
C THR A 17 -6.04 11.80 6.88
N ALA A 18 -5.15 11.63 7.86
CA ALA A 18 -3.71 11.61 7.66
C ALA A 18 -3.22 10.41 6.85
N SER A 19 -3.83 9.22 7.00
CA SER A 19 -3.42 7.99 6.29
C SER A 19 -3.75 8.05 4.80
N ALA A 20 -4.94 8.56 4.42
CA ALA A 20 -5.32 8.74 3.04
C ALA A 20 -4.46 9.79 2.33
N GLN A 21 -4.12 10.89 3.03
CA GLN A 21 -3.24 11.93 2.51
C GLN A 21 -1.80 11.43 2.33
N ALA A 22 -1.32 10.55 3.21
CA ALA A 22 0.01 9.98 3.11
C ALA A 22 0.14 9.09 1.86
N LEU A 23 -0.96 8.53 1.37
CA LEU A 23 -0.95 7.68 0.18
C LEU A 23 -1.14 8.46 -1.12
N PHE A 24 -1.65 9.69 -1.07
CA PHE A 24 -1.89 10.53 -2.26
C PHE A 24 -0.60 10.70 -3.08
N PRO A 25 -0.67 10.82 -4.43
CA PRO A 25 0.37 10.39 -5.38
C PRO A 25 1.75 10.31 -4.76
N SER A 26 2.24 9.09 -4.59
CA SER A 26 3.45 8.84 -3.80
C SER A 26 4.19 7.63 -4.34
N VAL A 27 5.46 7.55 -3.98
CA VAL A 27 6.32 6.42 -4.34
C VAL A 27 6.85 5.79 -3.06
N TRP A 28 6.77 4.48 -3.00
CA TRP A 28 7.19 3.67 -1.86
C TRP A 28 8.20 2.63 -2.33
N GLN A 29 9.20 2.37 -1.51
CA GLN A 29 10.26 1.44 -1.84
C GLN A 29 10.37 0.36 -0.77
N THR A 30 10.54 -0.90 -1.21
CA THR A 30 10.85 -2.01 -0.30
C THR A 30 12.34 -2.12 -0.06
N GLN A 31 12.74 -2.90 0.95
CA GLN A 31 14.14 -3.16 1.26
C GLN A 31 14.89 -3.83 0.11
N ARG A 32 14.18 -4.57 -0.75
CA ARG A 32 14.75 -5.25 -1.91
C ARG A 32 14.76 -4.40 -3.18
N GLY A 33 14.31 -3.15 -3.08
CA GLY A 33 14.30 -2.23 -4.20
C GLY A 33 13.08 -2.29 -5.09
N ALA A 34 12.01 -3.01 -4.71
CA ALA A 34 10.74 -2.92 -5.40
C ALA A 34 10.10 -1.55 -5.15
N LEU A 35 9.37 -1.05 -6.15
CA LEU A 35 8.73 0.26 -6.09
C LEU A 35 7.22 0.13 -6.21
N LEU A 36 6.50 0.76 -5.30
CA LEU A 36 5.06 0.94 -5.40
C LEU A 36 4.78 2.41 -5.72
N LYS A 37 4.29 2.67 -6.92
CA LYS A 37 3.91 4.01 -7.37
C LYS A 37 2.40 4.14 -7.29
N VAL A 38 1.93 4.91 -6.31
CA VAL A 38 0.51 5.26 -6.19
C VAL A 38 0.26 6.46 -7.08
N LEU A 39 -0.53 6.29 -8.13
CA LEU A 39 -0.75 7.30 -9.16
C LEU A 39 -2.04 8.09 -8.92
N TRP A 40 -3.05 7.45 -8.34
CA TRP A 40 -4.35 8.08 -8.13
C TRP A 40 -5.03 7.51 -6.88
N VAL A 41 -5.63 8.39 -6.09
CA VAL A 41 -6.39 8.05 -4.88
C VAL A 41 -7.71 8.81 -4.92
N ASP A 42 -8.83 8.12 -4.72
CA ASP A 42 -10.14 8.78 -4.63
C ASP A 42 -10.49 9.19 -3.18
N ALA A 43 -11.59 9.90 -3.03
CA ALA A 43 -12.04 10.39 -1.73
C ALA A 43 -12.42 9.26 -0.75
N ALA A 44 -12.77 8.08 -1.26
CA ALA A 44 -13.08 6.91 -0.45
C ALA A 44 -11.85 6.10 -0.04
N GLY A 45 -10.65 6.50 -0.49
CA GLY A 45 -9.39 5.81 -0.19
C GLY A 45 -9.05 4.69 -1.16
N ASN A 46 -9.79 4.53 -2.26
CA ASN A 46 -9.41 3.59 -3.31
C ASN A 46 -8.26 4.18 -4.11
N PHE A 47 -7.30 3.34 -4.49
CA PHE A 47 -6.15 3.81 -5.25
C PHE A 47 -5.77 2.84 -6.36
N THR A 48 -5.11 3.39 -7.37
CA THR A 48 -4.50 2.64 -8.46
C THR A 48 -3.05 3.09 -8.64
N GLY A 49 -2.26 2.23 -9.25
CA GLY A 49 -0.86 2.54 -9.47
C GLY A 49 -0.13 1.44 -10.21
N VAL A 50 1.19 1.46 -10.05
CA VAL A 50 2.10 0.50 -10.66
C VAL A 50 3.09 0.01 -9.61
N PHE A 51 3.28 -1.30 -9.55
CA PHE A 51 4.29 -1.94 -8.73
C PHE A 51 5.38 -2.47 -9.65
N ILE A 52 6.62 -2.07 -9.38
CA ILE A 52 7.79 -2.56 -10.12
C ILE A 52 8.52 -3.52 -9.21
N SER A 53 8.61 -4.78 -9.63
CA SER A 53 9.26 -5.83 -8.84
C SER A 53 10.74 -5.54 -8.59
N SER A 54 11.28 -6.19 -7.54
CA SER A 54 12.68 -6.05 -7.18
C SER A 54 13.60 -6.41 -8.35
N PRO A 55 14.63 -5.60 -8.63
CA PRO A 55 15.61 -5.94 -9.67
C PRO A 55 16.46 -7.17 -9.32
N ALA A 56 16.47 -7.58 -8.05
CA ALA A 56 17.23 -8.74 -7.57
C ALA A 56 16.40 -10.03 -7.54
N GLY A 57 15.11 -9.97 -7.86
CA GLY A 57 14.22 -11.12 -7.82
C GLY A 57 14.22 -11.95 -9.12
N PRO A 58 13.44 -13.04 -9.14
CA PRO A 58 13.31 -13.90 -10.32
C PRO A 58 12.58 -13.23 -11.48
N CYS A 59 11.80 -12.18 -11.22
CA CYS A 59 11.15 -11.35 -12.21
C CYS A 59 11.65 -9.91 -12.08
N PRO A 60 12.87 -9.59 -12.55
CA PRO A 60 13.53 -8.33 -12.24
C PRO A 60 12.87 -7.14 -12.93
N ALA A 61 12.58 -6.09 -12.16
CA ALA A 61 12.06 -4.80 -12.61
C ALA A 61 10.83 -4.92 -13.53
N VAL A 62 9.92 -5.80 -13.19
CA VAL A 62 8.69 -6.06 -13.97
C VAL A 62 7.55 -5.20 -13.44
N PRO A 63 6.82 -4.46 -14.30
CA PRO A 63 5.67 -3.68 -13.87
C PRO A 63 4.41 -4.52 -13.70
N TYR A 64 3.69 -4.27 -12.60
CA TYR A 64 2.39 -4.87 -12.29
C TYR A 64 1.36 -3.77 -12.07
N ASN A 65 0.11 -4.02 -12.44
CA ASN A 65 -1.00 -3.13 -12.13
C ASN A 65 -1.34 -3.23 -10.64
N VAL A 66 -1.67 -2.10 -10.04
CA VAL A 66 -2.05 -2.01 -8.63
C VAL A 66 -3.46 -1.47 -8.51
N VAL A 67 -4.28 -2.17 -7.74
CA VAL A 67 -5.60 -1.72 -7.30
C VAL A 67 -5.72 -1.99 -5.82
N GLY A 68 -6.12 -1.00 -5.05
CA GLY A 68 -6.22 -1.18 -3.61
C GLY A 68 -7.08 -0.15 -2.91
N SER A 69 -7.07 -0.20 -1.59
CA SER A 69 -7.80 0.73 -0.74
C SER A 69 -7.09 0.96 0.59
N VAL A 70 -7.29 2.16 1.12
CA VAL A 70 -6.84 2.56 2.46
C VAL A 70 -8.07 2.81 3.32
N ARG A 71 -8.12 2.18 4.48
CA ARG A 71 -9.19 2.34 5.47
C ARG A 71 -8.55 2.58 6.85
N GLY A 72 -8.49 3.85 7.27
CA GLY A 72 -7.74 4.21 8.47
C GLY A 72 -6.27 3.78 8.34
N PRO A 73 -5.73 3.02 9.31
CA PRO A 73 -4.35 2.54 9.24
C PRO A 73 -4.15 1.33 8.32
N ARG A 74 -5.23 0.73 7.79
CA ARG A 74 -5.15 -0.50 7.00
C ARG A 74 -5.02 -0.21 5.52
N VAL A 75 -4.15 -0.96 4.87
CA VAL A 75 -3.92 -0.89 3.43
C VAL A 75 -4.09 -2.30 2.85
N VAL A 76 -4.93 -2.44 1.84
CA VAL A 76 -5.04 -3.68 1.08
C VAL A 76 -4.89 -3.35 -0.40
N PHE A 77 -4.13 -4.17 -1.11
CA PHE A 77 -3.98 -3.97 -2.55
C PHE A 77 -3.62 -5.28 -3.24
N GLN A 78 -3.82 -5.30 -4.54
CA GLN A 78 -3.48 -6.42 -5.39
C GLN A 78 -2.54 -5.94 -6.48
N THR A 79 -1.49 -6.70 -6.73
CA THR A 79 -0.59 -6.52 -7.87
C THR A 79 -0.82 -7.65 -8.85
N SER A 80 -1.04 -7.30 -10.12
CA SER A 80 -1.36 -8.28 -11.17
C SER A 80 -0.85 -7.84 -12.54
N ARG A 81 -0.68 -8.83 -13.43
CA ARG A 81 -0.33 -8.62 -14.83
C ARG A 81 -1.22 -9.46 -15.72
N ASN A 82 -1.61 -8.90 -16.88
CA ASN A 82 -2.37 -9.60 -17.91
C ASN A 82 -1.48 -10.02 -19.09
N TRP A 83 -0.27 -10.51 -18.82
CA TRP A 83 0.70 -10.86 -19.84
C TRP A 83 0.98 -12.36 -19.81
N THR A 84 1.24 -12.94 -20.99
CA THR A 84 1.64 -14.33 -21.14
C THR A 84 3.15 -14.44 -20.92
N SER A 85 3.59 -14.37 -19.68
CA SER A 85 5.00 -14.57 -19.33
C SER A 85 5.10 -15.33 -18.02
N ASP A 86 6.28 -15.89 -17.72
CA ASP A 86 6.55 -16.60 -16.48
C ASP A 86 6.40 -15.71 -15.24
N CYS A 87 6.37 -14.39 -15.43
CA CYS A 87 6.20 -13.41 -14.37
C CYS A 87 4.74 -12.94 -14.20
N ASN A 88 3.78 -13.64 -14.77
CA ASN A 88 2.36 -13.35 -14.63
C ASN A 88 1.84 -13.87 -13.29
N VAL A 89 2.11 -13.12 -12.23
CA VAL A 89 1.75 -13.46 -10.85
C VAL A 89 0.80 -12.42 -10.30
N THR A 90 -0.25 -12.88 -9.62
CA THR A 90 -1.15 -12.02 -8.84
C THR A 90 -0.81 -12.17 -7.37
N THR A 91 -0.52 -11.06 -6.71
CA THR A 91 -0.23 -11.02 -5.28
C THR A 91 -1.27 -10.18 -4.56
N ASN A 92 -1.83 -10.72 -3.49
CA ASN A 92 -2.72 -10.00 -2.60
C ASN A 92 -1.92 -9.51 -1.39
N TRP A 93 -2.00 -8.22 -1.14
CA TRP A 93 -1.27 -7.56 -0.06
C TRP A 93 -2.23 -7.05 1.00
N SER A 94 -1.88 -7.26 2.25
CA SER A 94 -2.60 -6.73 3.41
C SER A 94 -1.59 -6.15 4.39
N GLY A 95 -1.75 -4.89 4.75
CA GLY A 95 -0.80 -4.19 5.59
C GLY A 95 -1.40 -3.08 6.41
N ARG A 96 -0.52 -2.34 7.05
CA ARG A 96 -0.88 -1.21 7.89
C ARG A 96 0.21 -0.16 7.89
N PHE A 97 -0.20 1.09 8.05
CA PHE A 97 0.71 2.16 8.39
C PHE A 97 1.26 1.95 9.79
N VAL A 98 2.58 1.96 9.94
CA VAL A 98 3.28 1.98 11.23
C VAL A 98 3.91 3.35 11.49
N GLY A 99 3.42 4.34 10.79
CA GLY A 99 3.85 5.73 10.79
C GLY A 99 3.38 6.37 9.49
N PRO A 100 3.58 7.70 9.31
CA PRO A 100 3.09 8.40 8.12
C PRO A 100 3.83 8.02 6.83
N THR A 101 5.03 7.44 6.94
CA THR A 101 5.91 7.13 5.79
C THR A 101 6.30 5.68 5.70
N THR A 102 5.70 4.80 6.51
CA THR A 102 6.06 3.38 6.55
C THR A 102 4.81 2.52 6.54
N VAL A 103 4.78 1.53 5.65
CA VAL A 103 3.73 0.51 5.60
C VAL A 103 4.39 -0.86 5.69
N VAL A 104 3.90 -1.69 6.60
CA VAL A 104 4.29 -3.10 6.68
C VAL A 104 3.15 -3.94 6.10
N ALA A 105 3.44 -4.74 5.09
CA ALA A 105 2.44 -5.52 4.39
C ALA A 105 2.87 -6.96 4.21
N ARG A 106 1.87 -7.86 4.29
CA ARG A 106 2.03 -9.27 3.99
C ARG A 106 1.46 -9.55 2.61
N GLY A 107 2.27 -10.14 1.75
CA GLY A 107 1.87 -10.57 0.42
C GLY A 107 1.58 -12.06 0.38
N SER A 108 0.57 -12.44 -0.39
CA SER A 108 0.21 -13.83 -0.66
C SER A 108 0.04 -14.00 -2.16
N ALA A 109 0.83 -14.88 -2.75
CA ALA A 109 0.81 -15.17 -4.18
C ALA A 109 0.77 -16.68 -4.41
N THR A 110 0.19 -17.10 -5.53
CA THR A 110 0.28 -18.47 -5.99
C THR A 110 1.25 -18.52 -7.16
N PHE A 111 2.28 -19.33 -7.03
CA PHE A 111 3.33 -19.49 -8.04
C PHE A 111 3.60 -20.97 -8.26
N GLY A 112 3.43 -21.45 -9.50
CA GLY A 112 3.63 -22.85 -9.84
C GLY A 112 2.80 -23.83 -9.01
N GLY A 113 1.56 -23.47 -8.66
CA GLY A 113 0.68 -24.28 -7.82
C GLY A 113 0.97 -24.19 -6.33
N ARG A 114 1.98 -23.42 -5.92
CA ARG A 114 2.36 -23.22 -4.52
C ARG A 114 1.96 -21.83 -4.05
N ARG A 115 1.45 -21.74 -2.82
CA ARG A 115 1.19 -20.48 -2.15
C ARG A 115 2.49 -19.97 -1.53
N VAL A 116 2.88 -18.77 -1.92
CA VAL A 116 4.05 -18.09 -1.38
C VAL A 116 3.58 -16.91 -0.53
N LEU A 117 4.10 -16.84 0.70
CA LEU A 117 3.83 -15.77 1.65
C LEU A 117 5.12 -15.00 1.91
N GLY A 118 5.00 -13.68 2.03
CA GLY A 118 6.13 -12.82 2.37
C GLY A 118 5.67 -11.56 3.06
N THR A 119 6.55 -10.97 3.86
CA THR A 119 6.32 -9.68 4.52
C THR A 119 7.30 -8.67 3.96
N GLU A 120 6.80 -7.49 3.60
CA GLU A 120 7.61 -6.39 3.08
C GLU A 120 7.32 -5.11 3.86
N THR A 121 8.37 -4.31 4.02
CA THR A 121 8.25 -2.95 4.56
C THR A 121 8.41 -1.97 3.42
N PHE A 122 7.42 -1.11 3.23
CA PHE A 122 7.41 -0.07 2.22
C PHE A 122 7.73 1.26 2.89
N GLN A 123 8.74 1.94 2.40
CA GLN A 123 9.12 3.28 2.86
C GLN A 123 8.82 4.30 1.77
N ARG A 124 8.16 5.38 2.13
CA ARG A 124 7.92 6.49 1.22
C ARG A 124 9.23 7.19 0.87
N ILE A 125 9.45 7.41 -0.41
CA ILE A 125 10.63 8.10 -0.91
C ILE A 125 10.27 9.41 -1.64
#